data_0ade496212bdff5b4ac577aa51f4db7c
#
_entry.id   0ade496212bdff5b4ac577aa51f4db7c
#
_cell.length_a   1.000
_cell.length_b   1.000
_cell.length_c   1.000
_cell.angle_alpha   90.00
_cell.angle_beta   90.00
_cell.angle_gamma   90.00
#
_symmetry.space_group_name_H-M   'P 1'
#
loop_
_entity.id
_entity.type
_entity.pdbx_description
1 polymer ?
#
loop_
_entity_poly.entity_id
_entity_poly.type
_entity_poly.pdbx_seq_one_letter_code
_entity_poly.pdbx_strand_id
1 'polypeptide(L)'
;MSTQTNTSAQINNSATATSDKNSASVSYTNTAEASAGASVGNKNASIGVETSVKTGTEASAAGGLDGNNVYANASYSSGTEAHIVVDGKVQSNGVGVAGTADAYAVSGTKASANVQAGDKGVAVGAEGSIGTAVGVDASGTANVRGASVTAGSGVSVGEQVGGGGSAQATMDKGKVTVGVSGDVAVLVGVKVDVSTTIDTNKVVKDANTVANATQPVVQQTTNVANTAVKETTNVVNNAGNAINDGAKKAGNSIKKAFRF
;
A
#
# COMPACT_ATOMS: atom_id res chain seq x y z
N MET A 1 -15.54 21.29 18.04
CA MET A 1 -14.23 20.99 17.43
C MET A 1 -13.21 20.83 18.54
N SER A 2 -12.38 19.84 18.46
CA SER A 2 -11.24 19.65 19.36
C SER A 2 -9.94 19.65 18.54
N THR A 3 -8.89 20.19 19.10
CA THR A 3 -7.55 20.13 18.52
C THR A 3 -6.72 19.19 19.37
N GLN A 4 -5.95 18.32 18.75
CA GLN A 4 -5.03 17.41 19.42
C GLN A 4 -3.66 17.56 18.77
N THR A 5 -2.61 17.54 19.59
CA THR A 5 -1.22 17.50 19.15
C THR A 5 -0.52 16.37 19.87
N ASN A 6 0.34 15.66 19.18
CA ASN A 6 1.17 14.60 19.74
C ASN A 6 2.60 14.71 19.21
N THR A 7 3.54 14.33 20.05
CA THR A 7 4.94 14.13 19.68
C THR A 7 5.43 12.86 20.34
N SER A 8 6.21 12.07 19.64
CA SER A 8 6.87 10.90 20.21
C SER A 8 8.28 10.73 19.66
N ALA A 9 9.15 10.16 20.47
CA ALA A 9 10.44 9.67 20.05
C ALA A 9 10.73 8.38 20.81
N GLN A 10 11.13 7.33 20.10
CA GLN A 10 11.39 6.04 20.71
C GLN A 10 12.51 5.29 19.99
N ILE A 11 13.22 4.47 20.75
CA ILE A 11 14.19 3.51 20.25
C ILE A 11 13.70 2.13 20.66
N ASN A 12 13.53 1.25 19.70
CA ASN A 12 13.05 -0.12 19.90
C ASN A 12 14.17 -1.10 19.53
N ASN A 13 14.49 -2.00 20.46
CA ASN A 13 15.40 -3.11 20.20
C ASN A 13 14.79 -4.36 20.83
N SER A 14 14.30 -5.24 20.01
CA SER A 14 13.65 -6.47 20.48
C SER A 14 13.85 -7.61 19.52
N ALA A 15 13.90 -8.82 20.07
CA ALA A 15 13.79 -10.06 19.31
C ALA A 15 12.83 -10.97 20.07
N THR A 16 11.81 -11.46 19.39
CA THR A 16 10.80 -12.34 19.99
C THR A 16 10.58 -13.57 19.13
N ALA A 17 10.29 -14.68 19.77
CA ALA A 17 9.82 -15.89 19.12
C ALA A 17 8.70 -16.48 19.96
N THR A 18 7.59 -16.77 19.33
CA THR A 18 6.43 -17.39 20.00
C THR A 18 5.94 -18.57 19.17
N SER A 19 5.45 -19.60 19.85
CA SER A 19 4.77 -20.70 19.20
C SER A 19 3.69 -21.27 20.09
N ASP A 20 2.61 -21.71 19.52
CA ASP A 20 1.54 -22.47 20.13
C ASP A 20 1.17 -23.69 19.26
N LYS A 21 0.04 -24.34 19.56
CA LYS A 21 -0.40 -25.52 18.80
C LYS A 21 -0.72 -25.21 17.33
N ASN A 22 -1.08 -23.97 17.01
CA ASN A 22 -1.67 -23.61 15.73
C ASN A 22 -0.87 -22.51 15.01
N SER A 23 0.08 -21.88 15.69
CA SER A 23 0.82 -20.77 15.11
C SER A 23 2.26 -20.68 15.61
N ALA A 24 3.11 -20.08 14.78
CA ALA A 24 4.45 -19.69 15.17
C ALA A 24 4.77 -18.31 14.59
N SER A 25 5.51 -17.52 15.35
CA SER A 25 6.02 -16.23 14.87
C SER A 25 7.41 -15.95 15.41
N VAL A 26 8.18 -15.24 14.61
CA VAL A 26 9.45 -14.63 14.99
C VAL A 26 9.45 -13.18 14.55
N SER A 27 10.03 -12.31 15.35
CA SER A 27 10.26 -10.93 14.98
C SER A 27 11.57 -10.40 15.53
N TYR A 28 12.16 -9.50 14.77
CA TYR A 28 13.33 -8.72 15.14
C TYR A 28 13.06 -7.26 14.81
N THR A 29 13.35 -6.37 15.75
CA THR A 29 13.20 -4.92 15.58
C THR A 29 14.41 -4.24 16.19
N ASN A 30 15.04 -3.38 15.42
CA ASN A 30 16.06 -2.44 15.86
C ASN A 30 15.83 -1.13 15.13
N THR A 31 15.06 -0.24 15.73
CA THR A 31 14.61 0.99 15.09
C THR A 31 14.69 2.19 16.03
N ALA A 32 14.91 3.35 15.44
CA ALA A 32 14.67 4.63 16.06
C ALA A 32 13.59 5.37 15.26
N GLU A 33 12.61 5.92 15.95
CA GLU A 33 11.48 6.61 15.35
C GLU A 33 11.20 7.89 16.09
N ALA A 34 10.86 8.95 15.34
CA ALA A 34 10.34 10.20 15.88
C ALA A 34 9.13 10.63 15.05
N SER A 35 8.07 11.05 15.70
CA SER A 35 6.89 11.57 15.03
C SER A 35 6.33 12.81 15.73
N ALA A 36 5.63 13.62 14.94
CA ALA A 36 4.86 14.76 15.41
C ALA A 36 3.59 14.89 14.59
N GLY A 37 2.48 15.16 15.24
CA GLY A 37 1.20 15.26 14.55
C GLY A 37 0.29 16.29 15.19
N ALA A 38 -0.64 16.80 14.39
CA ALA A 38 -1.72 17.66 14.82
C ALA A 38 -3.01 17.28 14.08
N SER A 39 -4.10 17.30 14.79
CA SER A 39 -5.42 17.09 14.18
C SER A 39 -6.45 18.04 14.77
N VAL A 40 -7.44 18.37 13.94
CA VAL A 40 -8.61 19.14 14.33
C VAL A 40 -9.85 18.48 13.79
N GLY A 41 -10.87 18.41 14.63
CA GLY A 41 -12.12 17.79 14.18
C GLY A 41 -13.18 17.60 15.24
N ASN A 42 -14.17 16.83 14.85
CA ASN A 42 -15.24 16.33 15.70
C ASN A 42 -15.65 14.92 15.21
N LYS A 43 -16.71 14.35 15.80
CA LYS A 43 -17.20 13.00 15.43
C LYS A 43 -17.57 12.84 13.95
N ASN A 44 -17.92 13.92 13.26
CA ASN A 44 -18.44 13.89 11.88
C ASN A 44 -17.40 14.34 10.85
N ALA A 45 -16.41 15.15 11.24
CA ALA A 45 -15.39 15.64 10.33
C ALA A 45 -14.08 15.84 11.08
N SER A 46 -12.98 15.44 10.48
CA SER A 46 -11.62 15.70 11.00
C SER A 46 -10.63 15.86 9.86
N ILE A 47 -9.59 16.59 10.15
CA ILE A 47 -8.36 16.65 9.34
C ILE A 47 -7.17 16.51 10.27
N GLY A 48 -6.16 15.76 9.85
CA GLY A 48 -4.91 15.51 10.56
C GLY A 48 -3.71 15.72 9.65
N VAL A 49 -2.60 16.04 10.27
CA VAL A 49 -1.28 16.05 9.65
C VAL A 49 -0.33 15.35 10.60
N GLU A 50 0.45 14.43 10.09
CA GLU A 50 1.50 13.72 10.83
C GLU A 50 2.79 13.74 10.04
N THR A 51 3.90 13.95 10.73
CA THR A 51 5.24 13.77 10.19
C THR A 51 5.96 12.72 10.99
N SER A 52 6.68 11.82 10.34
CA SER A 52 7.47 10.79 11.00
C SER A 52 8.78 10.55 10.29
N VAL A 53 9.79 10.16 11.06
CA VAL A 53 11.06 9.63 10.57
C VAL A 53 11.35 8.35 11.33
N LYS A 54 11.65 7.28 10.60
CA LYS A 54 12.03 5.98 11.14
C LYS A 54 13.30 5.51 10.47
N THR A 55 14.23 4.98 11.24
CA THR A 55 15.44 4.35 10.72
C THR A 55 15.68 3.03 11.46
N GLY A 56 16.26 2.05 10.77
CA GLY A 56 16.63 0.78 11.40
C GLY A 56 16.29 -0.43 10.54
N THR A 57 16.19 -1.57 11.22
CA THR A 57 15.90 -2.87 10.60
C THR A 57 14.77 -3.55 11.34
N GLU A 58 13.83 -4.08 10.58
CA GLU A 58 12.75 -4.94 11.07
C GLU A 58 12.67 -6.20 10.22
N ALA A 59 12.43 -7.31 10.86
CA ALA A 59 12.15 -8.58 10.20
C ALA A 59 11.07 -9.32 10.97
N SER A 60 10.13 -9.90 10.28
CA SER A 60 9.13 -10.76 10.89
C SER A 60 8.74 -11.91 9.98
N ALA A 61 8.41 -13.03 10.59
CA ALA A 61 7.74 -14.13 9.92
C ALA A 61 6.71 -14.74 10.86
N ALA A 62 5.54 -15.04 10.36
CA ALA A 62 4.51 -15.74 11.12
C ALA A 62 3.72 -16.66 10.18
N GLY A 63 3.20 -17.74 10.74
CA GLY A 63 2.34 -18.65 10.01
C GLY A 63 1.54 -19.52 10.96
N GLY A 64 0.41 -20.01 10.50
CA GLY A 64 -0.44 -20.83 11.36
C GLY A 64 -1.82 -21.10 10.78
N LEU A 65 -2.65 -21.59 11.68
CA LEU A 65 -4.05 -21.90 11.48
C LEU A 65 -4.92 -20.99 12.35
N ASP A 66 -5.93 -20.37 11.78
CA ASP A 66 -6.99 -19.65 12.47
C ASP A 66 -8.33 -20.26 12.06
N GLY A 67 -8.81 -21.22 12.89
CA GLY A 67 -9.93 -22.08 12.50
C GLY A 67 -9.56 -22.94 11.29
N ASN A 68 -10.31 -22.82 10.20
CA ASN A 68 -10.06 -23.50 8.93
C ASN A 68 -9.19 -22.66 7.96
N ASN A 69 -8.65 -21.52 8.42
CA ASN A 69 -7.83 -20.69 7.57
C ASN A 69 -6.35 -20.95 7.83
N VAL A 70 -5.58 -21.07 6.77
CA VAL A 70 -4.11 -21.11 6.79
C VAL A 70 -3.62 -19.71 6.46
N TYR A 71 -2.62 -19.24 7.19
CA TYR A 71 -1.94 -18.00 6.86
C TYR A 71 -0.42 -18.15 6.98
N ALA A 72 0.29 -17.40 6.15
CA ALA A 72 1.72 -17.20 6.27
C ALA A 72 2.05 -15.78 5.82
N ASN A 73 2.89 -15.11 6.59
CA ASN A 73 3.39 -13.79 6.26
C ASN A 73 4.87 -13.68 6.63
N ALA A 74 5.61 -12.93 5.85
CA ALA A 74 6.99 -12.56 6.13
C ALA A 74 7.21 -11.13 5.69
N SER A 75 8.02 -10.38 6.43
CA SER A 75 8.43 -9.04 6.06
C SER A 75 9.86 -8.78 6.49
N TYR A 76 10.52 -7.94 5.72
CA TYR A 76 11.83 -7.39 6.03
C TYR A 76 11.88 -5.95 5.58
N SER A 77 12.40 -5.08 6.42
CA SER A 77 12.75 -3.71 6.04
C SER A 77 14.05 -3.30 6.70
N SER A 78 14.86 -2.54 5.98
CA SER A 78 16.08 -1.96 6.53
C SER A 78 16.36 -0.66 5.81
N GLY A 79 16.53 0.42 6.56
CA GLY A 79 16.80 1.74 5.97
C GLY A 79 16.25 2.88 6.78
N THR A 80 16.03 3.98 6.09
CA THR A 80 15.43 5.21 6.66
C THR A 80 14.22 5.59 5.84
N GLU A 81 13.14 5.95 6.53
CA GLU A 81 11.89 6.41 5.96
C GLU A 81 11.50 7.73 6.63
N ALA A 82 11.05 8.68 5.84
CA ALA A 82 10.43 9.91 6.32
C ALA A 82 9.08 10.09 5.62
N HIS A 83 8.06 10.43 6.37
CA HIS A 83 6.70 10.59 5.88
C HIS A 83 6.08 11.90 6.33
N ILE A 84 5.25 12.47 5.48
CA ILE A 84 4.33 13.55 5.79
C ILE A 84 2.95 13.09 5.34
N VAL A 85 2.10 12.75 6.29
CA VAL A 85 0.77 12.22 6.04
C VAL A 85 -0.26 13.30 6.34
N VAL A 86 -1.18 13.50 5.41
CA VAL A 86 -2.37 14.34 5.60
C VAL A 86 -3.58 13.43 5.45
N ASP A 87 -4.43 13.41 6.46
CA ASP A 87 -5.68 12.66 6.43
C ASP A 87 -6.88 13.55 6.68
N GLY A 88 -8.02 13.13 6.14
CA GLY A 88 -9.27 13.83 6.34
C GLY A 88 -10.46 12.90 6.20
N LYS A 89 -11.51 13.18 6.99
CA LYS A 89 -12.77 12.47 6.86
C LYS A 89 -13.95 13.40 7.10
N VAL A 90 -15.03 13.09 6.39
CA VAL A 90 -16.36 13.66 6.62
C VAL A 90 -17.38 12.53 6.62
N GLN A 91 -18.26 12.50 7.62
CA GLN A 91 -19.28 11.47 7.76
C GLN A 91 -20.58 12.07 8.26
N SER A 92 -21.71 11.69 7.63
CA SER A 92 -23.04 12.08 8.03
C SER A 92 -24.07 11.01 7.64
N ASN A 93 -24.95 10.61 8.56
CA ASN A 93 -26.09 9.71 8.31
C ASN A 93 -25.76 8.40 7.55
N GLY A 94 -24.61 7.78 7.86
CA GLY A 94 -24.19 6.52 7.23
C GLY A 94 -23.56 6.69 5.85
N VAL A 95 -23.31 7.92 5.43
CA VAL A 95 -22.50 8.27 4.25
C VAL A 95 -21.24 8.95 4.73
N GLY A 96 -20.09 8.54 4.20
CA GLY A 96 -18.81 9.11 4.58
C GLY A 96 -17.81 9.10 3.45
N VAL A 97 -16.90 10.04 3.50
CA VAL A 97 -15.71 10.10 2.63
C VAL A 97 -14.50 10.29 3.53
N ALA A 98 -13.46 9.53 3.28
CA ALA A 98 -12.15 9.71 3.90
C ALA A 98 -11.07 9.72 2.81
N GLY A 99 -10.01 10.43 3.05
CA GLY A 99 -8.86 10.46 2.14
C GLY A 99 -7.57 10.63 2.92
N THR A 100 -6.50 10.09 2.36
CA THR A 100 -5.13 10.21 2.88
C THR A 100 -4.21 10.55 1.73
N ALA A 101 -3.30 11.46 1.96
CA ALA A 101 -2.16 11.73 1.10
C ALA A 101 -0.88 11.57 1.92
N ASP A 102 0.09 10.85 1.40
CA ASP A 102 1.39 10.59 2.02
C ASP A 102 2.50 11.04 1.06
N ALA A 103 3.29 11.99 1.48
CA ALA A 103 4.54 12.34 0.81
C ALA A 103 5.68 11.69 1.58
N TYR A 104 6.52 10.91 0.90
CA TYR A 104 7.55 10.12 1.54
C TYR A 104 8.91 10.23 0.86
N ALA A 105 9.92 9.98 1.67
CA ALA A 105 11.28 9.74 1.22
C ALA A 105 11.79 8.46 1.90
N VAL A 106 12.28 7.51 1.11
CA VAL A 106 12.76 6.23 1.60
C VAL A 106 14.14 5.93 1.05
N SER A 107 14.95 5.29 1.88
CA SER A 107 16.27 4.78 1.47
C SER A 107 16.49 3.45 2.17
N GLY A 108 16.60 2.36 1.40
CA GLY A 108 16.79 1.05 2.00
C GLY A 108 16.26 -0.09 1.16
N THR A 109 15.94 -1.17 1.86
CA THR A 109 15.40 -2.41 1.27
C THR A 109 14.12 -2.78 2.00
N LYS A 110 13.09 -3.12 1.24
CA LYS A 110 11.84 -3.70 1.75
C LYS A 110 11.53 -4.98 0.98
N ALA A 111 10.99 -5.96 1.67
CA ALA A 111 10.39 -7.14 1.07
C ALA A 111 9.25 -7.63 1.95
N SER A 112 8.14 -8.00 1.36
CA SER A 112 7.06 -8.66 2.08
C SER A 112 6.40 -9.73 1.22
N ALA A 113 5.83 -10.73 1.88
CA ALA A 113 4.99 -11.73 1.27
C ALA A 113 3.90 -12.13 2.26
N ASN A 114 2.68 -12.30 1.77
CA ASN A 114 1.56 -12.79 2.56
C ASN A 114 0.69 -13.76 1.75
N VAL A 115 0.19 -14.76 2.42
CA VAL A 115 -0.77 -15.73 1.89
C VAL A 115 -1.81 -16.03 2.97
N GLN A 116 -3.05 -16.03 2.59
CA GLN A 116 -4.16 -16.50 3.41
C GLN A 116 -5.12 -17.30 2.53
N ALA A 117 -5.58 -18.45 3.03
CA ALA A 117 -6.59 -19.26 2.35
C ALA A 117 -7.44 -20.00 3.38
N GLY A 118 -8.74 -20.13 3.12
CA GLY A 118 -9.68 -20.87 3.96
C GLY A 118 -11.10 -20.32 3.90
N ASP A 119 -11.89 -20.55 4.94
CA ASP A 119 -13.30 -20.18 5.00
C ASP A 119 -13.55 -18.66 4.87
N LYS A 120 -12.58 -17.84 5.23
CA LYS A 120 -12.64 -16.38 5.08
C LYS A 120 -12.27 -15.89 3.68
N GLY A 121 -11.88 -16.81 2.78
CA GLY A 121 -11.48 -16.49 1.41
C GLY A 121 -9.98 -16.66 1.16
N VAL A 122 -9.51 -15.98 0.12
CA VAL A 122 -8.12 -16.03 -0.32
C VAL A 122 -7.54 -14.61 -0.40
N ALA A 123 -6.34 -14.45 0.12
CA ALA A 123 -5.54 -13.25 -0.08
C ALA A 123 -4.09 -13.65 -0.35
N VAL A 124 -3.47 -13.03 -1.33
CA VAL A 124 -2.06 -13.22 -1.66
C VAL A 124 -1.43 -11.87 -1.98
N GLY A 125 -0.19 -11.70 -1.62
CA GLY A 125 0.56 -10.50 -1.95
C GLY A 125 2.05 -10.73 -1.80
N ALA A 126 2.81 -10.03 -2.61
CA ALA A 126 4.25 -9.95 -2.48
C ALA A 126 4.72 -8.59 -3.00
N GLU A 127 5.68 -8.01 -2.32
CA GLU A 127 6.33 -6.77 -2.74
C GLU A 127 7.80 -6.81 -2.36
N GLY A 128 8.62 -6.07 -3.11
CA GLY A 128 10.02 -5.90 -2.81
C GLY A 128 10.57 -4.66 -3.47
N SER A 129 11.41 -3.93 -2.76
CA SER A 129 12.10 -2.76 -3.29
C SER A 129 13.46 -2.58 -2.65
N ILE A 130 14.37 -2.00 -3.41
CA ILE A 130 15.70 -1.61 -2.94
C ILE A 130 16.09 -0.28 -3.59
N GLY A 131 16.65 0.62 -2.80
CA GLY A 131 17.17 1.90 -3.31
C GLY A 131 16.67 3.10 -2.52
N THR A 132 16.70 4.26 -3.16
CA THR A 132 16.24 5.53 -2.61
C THR A 132 15.16 6.10 -3.50
N ALA A 133 14.05 6.51 -2.92
CA ALA A 133 12.95 7.13 -3.64
C ALA A 133 12.29 8.25 -2.83
N VAL A 134 11.72 9.19 -3.56
CA VAL A 134 10.79 10.20 -3.04
C VAL A 134 9.47 10.02 -3.79
N GLY A 135 8.36 10.02 -3.09
CA GLY A 135 7.08 9.78 -3.74
C GLY A 135 5.91 10.43 -3.03
N VAL A 136 4.78 10.31 -3.67
CA VAL A 136 3.48 10.74 -3.14
C VAL A 136 2.46 9.64 -3.43
N ASP A 137 1.79 9.20 -2.39
CA ASP A 137 0.65 8.28 -2.46
C ASP A 137 -0.61 9.01 -2.03
N ALA A 138 -1.72 8.73 -2.67
CA ALA A 138 -3.02 9.23 -2.28
C ALA A 138 -4.05 8.10 -2.32
N SER A 139 -4.93 8.07 -1.34
CA SER A 139 -6.06 7.15 -1.32
C SER A 139 -7.34 7.84 -0.86
N GLY A 140 -8.45 7.33 -1.34
CA GLY A 140 -9.78 7.81 -0.95
C GLY A 140 -10.73 6.64 -0.71
N THR A 141 -11.57 6.76 0.29
CA THR A 141 -12.61 5.80 0.62
C THR A 141 -13.96 6.51 0.66
N ALA A 142 -14.93 6.00 -0.07
CA ALA A 142 -16.31 6.41 0.02
C ALA A 142 -17.14 5.28 0.65
N ASN A 143 -17.95 5.63 1.65
CA ASN A 143 -18.81 4.70 2.37
C ASN A 143 -20.27 5.13 2.22
N VAL A 144 -21.14 4.20 1.87
CA VAL A 144 -22.58 4.41 1.80
C VAL A 144 -23.27 3.20 2.43
N ARG A 145 -23.92 3.39 3.59
CA ARG A 145 -24.80 2.42 4.25
C ARG A 145 -24.32 0.96 4.23
N GLY A 146 -23.02 0.71 4.45
CA GLY A 146 -22.46 -0.64 4.53
C GLY A 146 -21.74 -1.12 3.28
N ALA A 147 -21.71 -0.34 2.21
CA ALA A 147 -20.77 -0.51 1.11
C ALA A 147 -19.65 0.51 1.22
N SER A 148 -18.43 0.10 0.93
CA SER A 148 -17.29 0.99 0.81
C SER A 148 -16.47 0.67 -0.43
N VAL A 149 -15.97 1.70 -1.06
CA VAL A 149 -15.01 1.60 -2.16
C VAL A 149 -13.80 2.42 -1.78
N THR A 150 -12.65 1.81 -1.88
CA THR A 150 -11.36 2.48 -1.68
C THR A 150 -10.58 2.42 -2.97
N ALA A 151 -10.03 3.54 -3.37
CA ALA A 151 -9.10 3.63 -4.48
C ALA A 151 -7.87 4.42 -4.04
N GLY A 152 -6.71 4.01 -4.50
CA GLY A 152 -5.44 4.66 -4.23
C GLY A 152 -4.54 4.65 -5.45
N SER A 153 -3.67 5.63 -5.49
CA SER A 153 -2.61 5.71 -6.50
C SER A 153 -1.39 6.41 -5.91
N GLY A 154 -0.23 6.09 -6.44
CA GLY A 154 1.01 6.72 -6.03
C GLY A 154 2.02 6.82 -7.17
N VAL A 155 2.93 7.78 -7.01
CA VAL A 155 4.06 8.00 -7.91
C VAL A 155 5.31 8.22 -7.09
N SER A 156 6.40 7.59 -7.48
CA SER A 156 7.72 7.79 -6.88
C SER A 156 8.79 8.04 -7.94
N VAL A 157 9.84 8.72 -7.54
CA VAL A 157 11.03 8.99 -8.37
C VAL A 157 12.26 8.75 -7.52
N GLY A 158 13.26 8.06 -8.09
CA GLY A 158 14.52 7.80 -7.39
C GLY A 158 15.31 6.66 -8.00
N GLU A 159 16.45 6.36 -7.42
CA GLU A 159 17.26 5.19 -7.77
C GLU A 159 16.70 3.96 -7.04
N GLN A 160 15.51 3.55 -7.43
CA GLN A 160 14.80 2.42 -6.83
C GLN A 160 14.49 1.36 -7.89
N VAL A 161 14.67 0.11 -7.52
CA VAL A 161 14.16 -1.05 -8.25
C VAL A 161 13.22 -1.80 -7.32
N GLY A 162 11.99 -2.00 -7.75
CA GLY A 162 11.01 -2.71 -6.95
C GLY A 162 9.74 -3.00 -7.71
N GLY A 163 8.92 -3.77 -7.10
CA GLY A 163 7.59 -4.09 -7.61
C GLY A 163 6.87 -5.03 -6.67
N GLY A 164 5.58 -5.08 -6.83
CA GLY A 164 4.74 -5.94 -6.03
C GLY A 164 3.32 -6.00 -6.54
N GLY A 165 2.54 -6.82 -5.90
CA GLY A 165 1.12 -6.91 -6.16
C GLY A 165 0.41 -7.72 -5.11
N SER A 166 -0.87 -7.45 -4.95
CA SER A 166 -1.74 -8.24 -4.10
C SER A 166 -3.10 -8.45 -4.75
N ALA A 167 -3.74 -9.54 -4.39
CA ALA A 167 -5.12 -9.81 -4.72
C ALA A 167 -5.80 -10.41 -3.50
N GLN A 168 -7.05 -10.01 -3.26
CA GLN A 168 -7.85 -10.58 -2.18
C GLN A 168 -9.30 -10.77 -2.59
N ALA A 169 -9.88 -11.84 -2.11
CA ALA A 169 -11.32 -12.09 -2.13
C ALA A 169 -11.68 -12.75 -0.79
N THR A 170 -12.26 -11.98 0.10
CA THR A 170 -12.52 -12.44 1.48
C THR A 170 -13.97 -12.19 1.89
N MET A 171 -14.47 -13.05 2.79
CA MET A 171 -15.78 -12.91 3.41
C MET A 171 -15.62 -13.08 4.93
N ASP A 172 -16.00 -12.07 5.70
CA ASP A 172 -16.00 -12.15 7.15
C ASP A 172 -17.27 -11.50 7.71
N LYS A 173 -18.00 -12.22 8.56
CA LYS A 173 -19.22 -11.74 9.24
C LYS A 173 -20.23 -11.05 8.33
N GLY A 174 -20.41 -11.56 7.09
CA GLY A 174 -21.31 -10.99 6.10
C GLY A 174 -20.74 -9.79 5.34
N LYS A 175 -19.46 -9.50 5.46
CA LYS A 175 -18.76 -8.53 4.63
C LYS A 175 -17.95 -9.26 3.56
N VAL A 176 -18.17 -8.90 2.31
CA VAL A 176 -17.38 -9.38 1.17
C VAL A 176 -16.42 -8.26 0.77
N THR A 177 -15.16 -8.57 0.71
CA THR A 177 -14.11 -7.66 0.23
C THR A 177 -13.41 -8.26 -0.96
N VAL A 178 -13.31 -7.49 -2.03
CA VAL A 178 -12.51 -7.81 -3.22
C VAL A 178 -11.56 -6.66 -3.47
N GLY A 179 -10.29 -6.95 -3.66
CA GLY A 179 -9.29 -5.92 -3.90
C GLY A 179 -8.12 -6.44 -4.71
N VAL A 180 -7.51 -5.55 -5.46
CA VAL A 180 -6.27 -5.76 -6.17
C VAL A 180 -5.37 -4.54 -6.00
N SER A 181 -4.08 -4.76 -5.91
CA SER A 181 -3.08 -3.70 -5.94
C SER A 181 -1.90 -4.11 -6.81
N GLY A 182 -1.18 -3.14 -7.32
CA GLY A 182 0.07 -3.38 -8.03
C GLY A 182 0.95 -2.14 -8.02
N ASP A 183 2.24 -2.36 -7.92
CA ASP A 183 3.26 -1.33 -8.03
C ASP A 183 4.44 -1.82 -8.87
N VAL A 184 5.06 -0.92 -9.57
CA VAL A 184 6.32 -1.14 -10.31
C VAL A 184 7.17 0.11 -10.19
N ALA A 185 8.44 -0.05 -9.85
CA ALA A 185 9.39 1.03 -9.76
C ALA A 185 10.73 0.65 -10.42
N VAL A 186 11.15 1.42 -11.41
CA VAL A 186 12.49 1.43 -11.98
C VAL A 186 12.78 2.88 -12.34
N LEU A 187 13.51 3.62 -11.50
CA LEU A 187 13.71 5.07 -11.59
C LEU A 187 12.43 5.90 -11.37
N VAL A 188 11.30 5.46 -11.90
CA VAL A 188 9.97 6.01 -11.64
C VAL A 188 9.07 4.86 -11.21
N GLY A 189 8.41 5.00 -10.07
CA GLY A 189 7.45 4.05 -9.55
C GLY A 189 6.02 4.52 -9.75
N VAL A 190 5.12 3.59 -10.05
CA VAL A 190 3.67 3.82 -10.10
C VAL A 190 2.99 2.74 -9.28
N LYS A 191 2.08 3.15 -8.43
CA LYS A 191 1.26 2.29 -7.57
C LYS A 191 -0.22 2.51 -7.86
N VAL A 192 -0.99 1.44 -7.88
CA VAL A 192 -2.45 1.47 -7.99
C VAL A 192 -3.05 0.46 -7.02
N ASP A 193 -4.02 0.90 -6.24
CA ASP A 193 -4.79 0.09 -5.30
C ASP A 193 -6.27 0.27 -5.54
N VAL A 194 -7.03 -0.82 -5.56
CA VAL A 194 -8.49 -0.79 -5.62
C VAL A 194 -9.07 -1.86 -4.72
N SER A 195 -9.97 -1.49 -3.85
CA SER A 195 -10.75 -2.46 -3.08
C SER A 195 -12.20 -2.05 -2.93
N THR A 196 -13.07 -3.03 -2.87
CA THR A 196 -14.51 -2.86 -2.60
C THR A 196 -14.91 -3.79 -1.47
N THR A 197 -15.59 -3.25 -0.46
CA THR A 197 -16.18 -4.01 0.64
C THR A 197 -17.68 -3.77 0.67
N ILE A 198 -18.45 -4.85 0.73
CA ILE A 198 -19.92 -4.84 0.80
C ILE A 198 -20.35 -5.61 2.05
N ASP A 199 -21.08 -4.96 2.94
CA ASP A 199 -21.73 -5.59 4.08
C ASP A 199 -23.09 -6.13 3.64
N THR A 200 -23.14 -7.43 3.35
CA THR A 200 -24.33 -8.10 2.82
C THR A 200 -25.51 -8.06 3.80
N ASN A 201 -25.27 -7.97 5.12
CA ASN A 201 -26.32 -7.85 6.12
C ASN A 201 -27.05 -6.50 6.05
N LYS A 202 -26.37 -5.46 5.58
CA LYS A 202 -26.94 -4.12 5.38
C LYS A 202 -27.53 -3.93 3.99
N VAL A 203 -26.91 -4.57 2.98
CA VAL A 203 -27.33 -4.48 1.56
C VAL A 203 -28.72 -5.11 1.33
N VAL A 204 -29.08 -6.16 2.04
CA VAL A 204 -30.41 -6.77 1.95
C VAL A 204 -31.54 -5.77 2.27
N LYS A 205 -31.26 -4.74 3.06
CA LYS A 205 -32.23 -3.67 3.37
C LYS A 205 -32.25 -2.51 2.36
N ASP A 206 -31.18 -2.30 1.59
CA ASP A 206 -31.01 -1.12 0.72
C ASP A 206 -30.41 -1.47 -0.66
N ALA A 207 -30.62 -2.68 -1.17
CA ALA A 207 -29.98 -3.23 -2.39
C ALA A 207 -30.01 -2.29 -3.62
N ASN A 208 -31.09 -1.60 -3.85
CA ASN A 208 -31.22 -0.69 -5.00
C ASN A 208 -30.35 0.59 -4.88
N THR A 209 -30.10 1.05 -3.66
CA THR A 209 -29.29 2.27 -3.43
C THR A 209 -27.80 1.99 -3.60
N VAL A 210 -27.37 0.79 -3.18
CA VAL A 210 -25.95 0.37 -3.27
C VAL A 210 -25.56 0.09 -4.72
N ALA A 211 -26.39 -0.59 -5.48
CA ALA A 211 -26.11 -0.88 -6.90
C ALA A 211 -25.94 0.41 -7.71
N ASN A 212 -26.76 1.41 -7.48
CA ASN A 212 -26.67 2.68 -8.18
C ASN A 212 -25.49 3.57 -7.73
N ALA A 213 -25.05 3.43 -6.48
CA ALA A 213 -23.92 4.21 -5.95
C ALA A 213 -22.56 3.61 -6.27
N THR A 214 -22.46 2.28 -6.40
CA THR A 214 -21.17 1.60 -6.66
C THR A 214 -20.80 1.50 -8.14
N GLN A 215 -21.79 1.41 -9.04
CA GLN A 215 -21.50 1.30 -10.49
C GLN A 215 -20.63 2.44 -11.04
N PRO A 216 -20.91 3.73 -10.80
CA PRO A 216 -20.06 4.80 -11.32
C PRO A 216 -18.65 4.76 -10.74
N VAL A 217 -18.51 4.42 -9.46
CA VAL A 217 -17.20 4.37 -8.79
C VAL A 217 -16.37 3.21 -9.31
N VAL A 218 -16.95 2.02 -9.49
CA VAL A 218 -16.27 0.86 -10.07
C VAL A 218 -15.84 1.16 -11.51
N GLN A 219 -16.69 1.78 -12.33
CA GLN A 219 -16.33 2.14 -13.70
C GLN A 219 -15.20 3.17 -13.74
N GLN A 220 -15.28 4.20 -12.90
CA GLN A 220 -14.25 5.23 -12.84
C GLN A 220 -12.91 4.67 -12.34
N THR A 221 -12.95 3.77 -11.37
CA THR A 221 -11.77 3.09 -10.82
C THR A 221 -11.13 2.14 -11.85
N THR A 222 -11.96 1.40 -12.60
CA THR A 222 -11.48 0.55 -13.70
C THR A 222 -10.82 1.40 -14.80
N ASN A 223 -11.37 2.57 -15.12
CA ASN A 223 -10.78 3.48 -16.09
C ASN A 223 -9.44 4.05 -15.61
N VAL A 224 -9.34 4.42 -14.33
CA VAL A 224 -8.08 4.90 -13.73
C VAL A 224 -7.03 3.77 -13.72
N ALA A 225 -7.40 2.57 -13.32
CA ALA A 225 -6.50 1.42 -13.35
C ALA A 225 -6.01 1.09 -14.77
N ASN A 226 -6.91 1.07 -15.75
CA ASN A 226 -6.55 0.85 -17.15
C ASN A 226 -5.63 1.96 -17.71
N THR A 227 -5.88 3.21 -17.32
CA THR A 227 -5.04 4.34 -17.71
C THR A 227 -3.66 4.22 -17.07
N ALA A 228 -3.58 3.92 -15.77
CA ALA A 228 -2.32 3.73 -15.06
C ALA A 228 -1.50 2.57 -15.64
N VAL A 229 -2.13 1.42 -15.93
CA VAL A 229 -1.47 0.29 -16.60
C VAL A 229 -0.93 0.69 -17.96
N LYS A 230 -1.71 1.43 -18.76
CA LYS A 230 -1.29 1.88 -20.08
C LYS A 230 -0.10 2.85 -20.00
N GLU A 231 -0.16 3.82 -19.10
CA GLU A 231 0.94 4.77 -18.89
C GLU A 231 2.20 4.07 -18.35
N THR A 232 2.04 3.14 -17.40
CA THR A 232 3.16 2.34 -16.90
C THR A 232 3.81 1.52 -18.01
N THR A 233 3.00 0.89 -18.87
CA THR A 233 3.51 0.14 -20.03
C THR A 233 4.29 1.06 -20.98
N ASN A 234 3.80 2.26 -21.22
CA ASN A 234 4.49 3.24 -22.05
C ASN A 234 5.84 3.67 -21.43
N VAL A 235 5.86 3.93 -20.13
CA VAL A 235 7.10 4.30 -19.40
C VAL A 235 8.11 3.15 -19.44
N VAL A 236 7.69 1.92 -19.18
CA VAL A 236 8.56 0.73 -19.23
C VAL A 236 9.12 0.52 -20.64
N ASN A 237 8.30 0.66 -21.68
CA ASN A 237 8.74 0.53 -23.06
C ASN A 237 9.75 1.64 -23.44
N ASN A 238 9.48 2.87 -23.02
CA ASN A 238 10.39 3.99 -23.28
C ASN A 238 11.72 3.84 -22.53
N ALA A 239 11.68 3.40 -21.25
CA ALA A 239 12.89 3.10 -20.48
C ALA A 239 13.67 1.93 -21.10
N GLY A 240 12.99 0.87 -21.52
CA GLY A 240 13.62 -0.26 -22.21
C GLY A 240 14.33 0.16 -23.51
N ASN A 241 13.69 1.01 -24.31
CA ASN A 241 14.28 1.56 -25.52
C ASN A 241 15.51 2.44 -25.22
N ALA A 242 15.44 3.30 -24.22
CA ALA A 242 16.55 4.16 -23.80
C ALA A 242 17.75 3.34 -23.29
N ILE A 243 17.51 2.29 -22.51
CA ILE A 243 18.54 1.36 -22.04
C ILE A 243 19.20 0.64 -23.23
N ASN A 244 18.40 0.14 -24.17
CA ASN A 244 18.91 -0.55 -25.35
C ASN A 244 19.77 0.38 -26.24
N ASP A 245 19.33 1.61 -26.43
CA ASP A 245 20.10 2.61 -27.18
C ASP A 245 21.37 3.05 -26.44
N GLY A 246 21.31 3.17 -25.13
CA GLY A 246 22.48 3.39 -24.28
C GLY A 246 23.51 2.26 -24.38
N ALA A 247 23.05 1.01 -24.30
CA ALA A 247 23.88 -0.17 -24.43
C ALA A 247 24.55 -0.25 -25.83
N LYS A 248 23.80 0.05 -26.90
CA LYS A 248 24.34 0.11 -28.27
C LYS A 248 25.41 1.19 -28.41
N LYS A 249 25.16 2.39 -27.88
CA LYS A 249 26.13 3.50 -27.89
C LYS A 249 27.41 3.14 -27.12
N ALA A 250 27.25 2.56 -25.93
CA ALA A 250 28.39 2.09 -25.13
C ALA A 250 29.20 1.01 -25.87
N GLY A 251 28.51 0.01 -26.44
CA GLY A 251 29.12 -1.05 -27.23
C GLY A 251 29.91 -0.51 -28.46
N ASN A 252 29.36 0.48 -29.15
CA ASN A 252 30.01 1.13 -30.27
C ASN A 252 31.26 1.96 -29.84
N SER A 253 31.16 2.62 -28.68
CA SER A 253 32.29 3.37 -28.10
C SER A 253 33.44 2.45 -27.71
N ILE A 254 33.11 1.30 -27.08
CA ILE A 254 34.09 0.26 -26.75
C ILE A 254 34.74 -0.29 -27.99
N LYS A 255 33.97 -0.64 -29.05
CA LYS A 255 34.52 -1.10 -30.34
C LYS A 255 35.44 -0.06 -30.98
N LYS A 256 35.13 1.23 -30.86
CA LYS A 256 36.03 2.30 -31.36
C LYS A 256 37.32 2.40 -30.56
N ALA A 257 37.25 2.27 -29.23
CA ALA A 257 38.43 2.35 -28.36
C ALA A 257 39.41 1.19 -28.53
N PHE A 258 38.95 0.01 -28.97
CA PHE A 258 39.75 -1.19 -29.19
C PHE A 258 40.06 -1.48 -30.68
N ARG A 259 39.72 -0.56 -31.59
CA ARG A 259 40.24 -0.62 -32.96
C ARG A 259 41.64 0.01 -32.99
N PHE A 260 42.65 -0.83 -32.97
CA PHE A 260 43.99 -0.51 -33.43
C PHE A 260 44.07 -0.72 -34.91
#